data_c7762553cd5321f8e8cb32103f55ab96
#
_entry.id   c7762553cd5321f8e8cb32103f55ab96
#
_cell.length_a   1.000
_cell.length_b   1.000
_cell.length_c   1.000
_cell.angle_alpha   90.00
_cell.angle_beta   90.00
_cell.angle_gamma   90.00
#
_symmetry.space_group_name_H-M   'P 1'
#
loop_
_entity.id
_entity.type
_entity.pdbx_description
1 polymer ?
#
loop_
_entity_poly.entity_id
_entity_poly.type
_entity_poly.pdbx_seq_one_letter_code
_entity_poly.pdbx_strand_id
1 'polypeptide(L)'
;MAGAIHARSGSLNQQRLCCDRGRTPEPYKASGCRSNQGYRDALAAGGKAFILAEDHRWLRLLALGKLRDPVQFWNKLEHLSPYAAKPPEEVRKLLESSLPSAREGYLLKRRIAGLGSLEHPRILALSRWRGAFISREAKAIRLSAWVWAKKASSTEIYCDKLAQRSIRVPDPCVRFHGRRVVRRLAPDCSRIELASLSKDRDEARLLYSMGWETANMHFATPQAIAKVKHDLASRGGGWLHKAAKAMLAATKKDWKKWQRDWKRSAPR
;
A
#
# COMPACT_ATOMS: atom_id res chain seq x y z
N MET A 1 -15.92 -48.07 9.32
CA MET A 1 -14.46 -48.15 9.44
C MET A 1 -13.91 -46.71 9.43
N ALA A 2 -13.50 -46.22 10.59
CA ALA A 2 -13.02 -44.88 10.76
C ALA A 2 -11.48 -44.87 10.64
N GLY A 3 -10.96 -44.15 9.65
CA GLY A 3 -9.52 -43.97 9.48
C GLY A 3 -9.11 -42.62 10.02
N ALA A 4 -8.46 -42.60 11.18
CA ALA A 4 -7.93 -41.42 11.83
C ALA A 4 -6.70 -40.90 11.09
N ILE A 5 -6.74 -39.65 10.61
CA ILE A 5 -5.58 -38.95 10.08
C ILE A 5 -4.88 -38.25 11.24
N HIS A 6 -3.77 -38.79 11.65
CA HIS A 6 -2.85 -38.17 12.61
C HIS A 6 -2.14 -36.99 11.95
N ALA A 7 -2.55 -35.77 12.23
CA ALA A 7 -1.82 -34.57 11.89
C ALA A 7 -0.64 -34.39 12.88
N ARG A 8 0.57 -34.41 12.37
CA ARG A 8 1.79 -34.21 13.16
C ARG A 8 1.86 -32.76 13.67
N SER A 9 1.71 -32.61 14.97
CA SER A 9 1.82 -31.34 15.74
C SER A 9 3.27 -30.94 16.06
N GLY A 10 4.18 -31.00 15.07
CA GLY A 10 5.61 -30.82 15.33
C GLY A 10 6.25 -29.48 15.04
N SER A 11 5.57 -28.55 14.34
CA SER A 11 6.24 -27.32 13.87
C SER A 11 5.83 -26.00 14.55
N LEU A 12 4.79 -26.02 15.37
CA LEU A 12 4.27 -24.81 16.03
C LEU A 12 5.06 -24.36 17.26
N ASN A 13 5.85 -25.23 17.86
CA ASN A 13 6.58 -24.94 19.11
C ASN A 13 7.93 -24.23 18.94
N GLN A 14 8.59 -24.35 17.79
CA GLN A 14 9.89 -23.68 17.60
C GLN A 14 9.77 -22.18 17.26
N GLN A 15 8.63 -21.73 16.75
CA GLN A 15 8.42 -20.32 16.40
C GLN A 15 7.93 -19.44 17.56
N ARG A 16 7.42 -20.04 18.64
CA ARG A 16 7.08 -19.31 19.88
C ARG A 16 8.32 -18.82 20.65
N LEU A 17 9.46 -19.41 20.42
CA LEU A 17 10.71 -19.15 21.19
C LEU A 17 11.39 -17.81 20.89
N CYS A 18 10.98 -17.05 19.88
CA CYS A 18 11.53 -15.70 19.63
C CYS A 18 10.91 -14.58 20.49
N CYS A 19 9.73 -14.79 21.07
CA CYS A 19 9.04 -13.79 21.89
C CYS A 19 9.04 -14.07 23.40
N ASP A 20 9.45 -15.27 23.84
CA ASP A 20 9.20 -15.79 25.22
C ASP A 20 10.44 -15.84 26.13
N ARG A 21 11.47 -15.05 25.89
CA ARG A 21 12.52 -14.87 26.90
C ARG A 21 12.34 -13.52 27.60
N GLY A 22 11.46 -13.47 28.60
CA GLY A 22 11.44 -12.58 29.77
C GLY A 22 11.95 -11.13 29.70
N ARG A 23 12.11 -10.56 28.51
CA ARG A 23 12.33 -9.12 28.27
C ARG A 23 11.20 -8.63 27.40
N THR A 24 10.47 -7.63 27.87
CA THR A 24 9.56 -6.86 27.02
C THR A 24 10.29 -6.49 25.73
N PRO A 25 9.93 -7.03 24.56
CA PRO A 25 10.64 -6.71 23.34
C PRO A 25 10.42 -5.23 23.06
N GLU A 26 11.48 -4.52 22.71
CA GLU A 26 11.33 -3.17 22.18
C GLU A 26 10.25 -3.17 21.08
N PRO A 27 9.34 -2.20 21.05
CA PRO A 27 8.19 -2.17 20.15
C PRO A 27 8.54 -2.51 18.68
N TYR A 28 9.69 -2.06 18.22
CA TYR A 28 10.21 -2.31 16.87
C TYR A 28 10.62 -3.75 16.59
N LYS A 29 11.06 -4.51 17.60
CA LYS A 29 11.39 -5.95 17.43
C LYS A 29 10.13 -6.77 17.23
N ALA A 30 9.08 -6.45 18.00
CA ALA A 30 7.77 -7.09 17.88
C ALA A 30 7.15 -6.81 16.50
N SER A 31 7.26 -5.58 16.00
CA SER A 31 6.72 -5.15 14.71
C SER A 31 7.31 -5.91 13.53
N GLY A 32 8.65 -6.00 13.44
CA GLY A 32 9.32 -6.77 12.39
C GLY A 32 9.02 -8.27 12.45
N CYS A 33 8.86 -8.82 13.65
CA CYS A 33 8.50 -10.22 13.86
C CYS A 33 7.10 -10.53 13.32
N ARG A 34 6.10 -9.68 13.59
CA ARG A 34 4.71 -9.87 13.16
C ARG A 34 4.54 -9.75 11.64
N SER A 35 5.16 -8.76 11.00
CA SER A 35 5.11 -8.63 9.55
C SER A 35 5.79 -9.81 8.84
N ASN A 36 6.96 -10.25 9.33
CA ASN A 36 7.64 -11.42 8.79
C ASN A 36 6.85 -12.72 9.01
N GLN A 37 6.13 -12.84 10.13
CA GLN A 37 5.26 -13.97 10.40
C GLN A 37 4.12 -14.03 9.38
N GLY A 38 3.37 -12.92 9.19
CA GLY A 38 2.29 -12.87 8.20
C GLY A 38 2.76 -13.20 6.78
N TYR A 39 3.95 -12.72 6.43
CA TYR A 39 4.57 -13.05 5.14
C TYR A 39 4.87 -14.55 4.97
N ARG A 40 5.48 -15.17 5.97
CA ARG A 40 5.80 -16.61 5.97
C ARG A 40 4.55 -17.48 5.94
N ASP A 41 3.54 -17.13 6.73
CA ASP A 41 2.28 -17.88 6.80
C ASP A 41 1.54 -17.81 5.45
N ALA A 42 1.51 -16.64 4.82
CA ALA A 42 0.95 -16.49 3.48
C ALA A 42 1.70 -17.30 2.43
N LEU A 43 3.04 -17.31 2.46
CA LEU A 43 3.84 -18.15 1.58
C LEU A 43 3.57 -19.65 1.80
N ALA A 44 3.36 -20.08 3.03
CA ALA A 44 3.05 -21.48 3.36
C ALA A 44 1.65 -21.86 2.85
N ALA A 45 0.67 -20.98 3.04
CA ALA A 45 -0.72 -21.17 2.64
C ALA A 45 -0.98 -21.03 1.14
N GLY A 46 0.00 -20.57 0.35
CA GLY A 46 -0.20 -20.28 -1.08
C GLY A 46 -0.87 -18.93 -1.37
N GLY A 47 -0.97 -18.06 -0.36
CA GLY A 47 -1.67 -16.78 -0.43
C GLY A 47 -3.19 -16.93 -0.32
N LYS A 48 -3.86 -15.82 -0.08
CA LYS A 48 -5.33 -15.72 -0.09
C LYS A 48 -5.71 -14.26 -0.33
N ALA A 49 -6.49 -14.01 -1.36
CA ALA A 49 -7.11 -12.71 -1.56
C ALA A 49 -8.13 -12.45 -0.45
N PHE A 50 -8.27 -11.20 -0.05
CA PHE A 50 -9.27 -10.80 0.93
C PHE A 50 -9.89 -9.45 0.58
N ILE A 51 -11.12 -9.26 1.02
CA ILE A 51 -11.81 -7.96 0.99
C ILE A 51 -11.72 -7.37 2.39
N LEU A 52 -11.06 -6.22 2.50
CA LEU A 52 -10.76 -5.58 3.79
C LEU A 52 -12.01 -5.43 4.68
N ALA A 53 -13.13 -5.04 4.09
CA ALA A 53 -14.38 -4.81 4.83
C ALA A 53 -15.04 -6.09 5.35
N GLU A 54 -14.77 -7.23 4.72
CA GLU A 54 -15.37 -8.52 5.04
C GLU A 54 -14.46 -9.36 5.94
N ASP A 55 -13.20 -9.54 5.50
CA ASP A 55 -12.23 -10.37 6.21
C ASP A 55 -11.58 -9.66 7.41
N HIS A 56 -11.48 -8.33 7.37
CA HIS A 56 -10.82 -7.52 8.40
C HIS A 56 -11.73 -6.41 8.94
N ARG A 57 -12.89 -6.77 9.48
CA ARG A 57 -13.87 -5.82 10.06
C ARG A 57 -13.27 -4.87 11.09
N TRP A 58 -12.31 -5.35 11.88
CA TRP A 58 -11.56 -4.54 12.84
C TRP A 58 -10.78 -3.40 12.18
N LEU A 59 -10.17 -3.63 11.00
CA LEU A 59 -9.52 -2.58 10.21
C LEU A 59 -10.52 -1.56 9.67
N ARG A 60 -11.71 -2.03 9.28
CA ARG A 60 -12.80 -1.15 8.88
C ARG A 60 -13.22 -0.22 10.03
N LEU A 61 -13.34 -0.76 11.24
CA LEU A 61 -13.69 0.04 12.43
C LEU A 61 -12.62 1.11 12.73
N LEU A 62 -11.33 0.75 12.68
CA LEU A 62 -10.23 1.70 12.85
C LEU A 62 -10.22 2.80 11.78
N ALA A 63 -10.61 2.45 10.59
CA ALA A 63 -10.66 3.38 9.49
C ALA A 63 -11.95 4.23 9.49
N LEU A 64 -12.92 4.02 10.38
CA LEU A 64 -14.16 4.80 10.56
C LEU A 64 -13.95 6.15 11.30
N GLY A 65 -12.74 6.69 11.31
CA GLY A 65 -12.48 8.04 11.83
C GLY A 65 -13.12 9.15 10.97
N LYS A 66 -13.00 10.40 11.43
CA LYS A 66 -13.58 11.63 10.82
C LYS A 66 -13.39 11.76 9.29
N LEU A 67 -12.35 11.14 8.73
CA LEU A 67 -12.07 11.16 7.28
C LEU A 67 -13.01 10.29 6.44
N ARG A 68 -13.91 9.53 7.05
CA ARG A 68 -14.91 8.69 6.37
C ARG A 68 -16.32 9.24 6.42
N ASP A 69 -16.53 10.37 7.04
CA ASP A 69 -17.77 11.10 6.87
C ASP A 69 -17.92 11.46 5.38
N PRO A 70 -18.95 10.93 4.69
CA PRO A 70 -19.14 11.19 3.27
C PRO A 70 -19.29 12.69 2.99
N VAL A 71 -19.95 13.44 3.84
CA VAL A 71 -20.16 14.88 3.66
C VAL A 71 -18.83 15.62 3.68
N GLN A 72 -18.01 15.38 4.71
CA GLN A 72 -16.68 16.01 4.81
C GLN A 72 -15.76 15.57 3.67
N PHE A 73 -15.83 14.31 3.25
CA PHE A 73 -15.03 13.80 2.15
C PHE A 73 -15.34 14.50 0.83
N TRP A 74 -16.63 14.59 0.47
CA TRP A 74 -17.05 15.22 -0.80
C TRP A 74 -16.82 16.71 -0.77
N ASN A 75 -17.14 17.40 0.33
CA ASN A 75 -16.82 18.81 0.52
C ASN A 75 -15.33 19.08 0.31
N LYS A 76 -14.47 18.25 0.86
CA LYS A 76 -13.01 18.38 0.65
C LYS A 76 -12.63 18.26 -0.82
N LEU A 77 -13.26 17.36 -1.59
CA LEU A 77 -12.95 17.21 -3.01
C LEU A 77 -13.51 18.37 -3.85
N GLU A 78 -14.68 18.90 -3.51
CA GLU A 78 -15.27 20.07 -4.17
C GLU A 78 -14.41 21.33 -4.00
N HIS A 79 -13.82 21.52 -2.80
CA HIS A 79 -12.97 22.67 -2.48
C HIS A 79 -11.52 22.54 -2.98
N LEU A 80 -11.15 21.45 -3.65
CA LEU A 80 -9.86 21.37 -4.31
C LEU A 80 -9.75 22.43 -5.42
N SER A 81 -8.56 22.97 -5.61
CA SER A 81 -8.28 23.92 -6.68
C SER A 81 -8.62 23.31 -8.05
N PRO A 82 -9.23 24.09 -8.96
CA PRO A 82 -9.41 23.65 -10.34
C PRO A 82 -8.07 23.23 -10.96
N TYR A 83 -8.13 22.26 -11.87
CA TYR A 83 -6.97 21.92 -12.69
C TYR A 83 -6.90 22.93 -13.85
N ALA A 84 -6.06 23.95 -13.70
CA ALA A 84 -6.03 25.11 -14.61
C ALA A 84 -5.48 24.77 -16.00
N ALA A 85 -4.60 23.77 -16.14
CA ALA A 85 -4.03 23.38 -17.42
C ALA A 85 -4.95 22.42 -18.18
N LYS A 86 -4.88 22.42 -19.51
CA LYS A 86 -5.52 21.36 -20.31
C LYS A 86 -4.85 20.04 -20.00
N PRO A 87 -5.57 19.01 -19.53
CA PRO A 87 -4.96 17.71 -19.27
C PRO A 87 -4.49 17.08 -20.59
N PRO A 88 -3.44 16.26 -20.58
CA PRO A 88 -3.08 15.49 -21.75
C PRO A 88 -4.27 14.68 -22.25
N GLU A 89 -4.46 14.61 -23.56
CA GLU A 89 -5.64 13.98 -24.18
C GLU A 89 -5.82 12.52 -23.75
N GLU A 90 -4.72 11.78 -23.62
CA GLU A 90 -4.73 10.41 -23.09
C GLU A 90 -5.30 10.30 -21.67
N VAL A 91 -5.00 11.30 -20.82
CA VAL A 91 -5.50 11.34 -19.43
C VAL A 91 -6.98 11.69 -19.43
N ARG A 92 -7.41 12.63 -20.27
CA ARG A 92 -8.81 13.03 -20.43
C ARG A 92 -9.65 11.81 -20.86
N LYS A 93 -9.26 11.13 -21.93
CA LYS A 93 -9.94 9.93 -22.43
C LYS A 93 -10.01 8.84 -21.37
N LEU A 94 -8.91 8.63 -20.64
CA LEU A 94 -8.85 7.60 -19.60
C LEU A 94 -9.78 7.93 -18.41
N LEU A 95 -9.87 9.18 -18.00
CA LEU A 95 -10.81 9.63 -16.96
C LEU A 95 -12.26 9.46 -17.45
N GLU A 96 -12.57 9.94 -18.64
CA GLU A 96 -13.91 9.86 -19.24
C GLU A 96 -14.38 8.42 -19.39
N SER A 97 -13.53 7.53 -19.89
CA SER A 97 -13.86 6.10 -20.03
C SER A 97 -14.05 5.37 -18.68
N SER A 98 -13.59 5.97 -17.59
CA SER A 98 -13.71 5.41 -16.24
C SER A 98 -14.91 5.95 -15.46
N LEU A 99 -15.56 7.02 -15.96
CA LEU A 99 -16.79 7.56 -15.40
C LEU A 99 -18.00 6.78 -15.94
N PRO A 100 -19.07 6.59 -15.15
CA PRO A 100 -20.31 5.97 -15.64
C PRO A 100 -20.96 6.76 -16.78
N SER A 101 -20.91 8.10 -16.72
CA SER A 101 -21.34 8.99 -17.76
C SER A 101 -20.47 10.26 -17.78
N ALA A 102 -19.64 10.39 -18.81
CA ALA A 102 -18.90 11.63 -19.04
C ALA A 102 -19.77 12.73 -19.67
N ARG A 103 -20.92 12.36 -20.25
CA ARG A 103 -21.86 13.30 -20.89
C ARG A 103 -22.56 14.23 -19.90
N GLU A 104 -22.70 13.81 -18.65
CA GLU A 104 -23.30 14.63 -17.58
C GLU A 104 -22.35 15.73 -17.08
N GLY A 105 -21.15 15.81 -17.62
CA GLY A 105 -20.12 16.76 -17.22
C GLY A 105 -19.35 16.34 -15.99
N TYR A 106 -18.15 16.89 -15.86
CA TYR A 106 -17.28 16.69 -14.69
C TYR A 106 -16.36 17.88 -14.49
N LEU A 107 -15.95 18.10 -13.25
CA LEU A 107 -14.99 19.11 -12.88
C LEU A 107 -13.60 18.48 -12.76
N LEU A 108 -12.61 19.11 -13.36
CA LEU A 108 -11.22 18.73 -13.16
C LEU A 108 -10.62 19.50 -12.00
N LYS A 109 -10.07 18.77 -11.06
CA LYS A 109 -9.45 19.29 -9.84
C LYS A 109 -8.00 18.85 -9.72
N ARG A 110 -7.14 19.72 -9.16
CA ARG A 110 -5.77 19.37 -8.81
C ARG A 110 -5.74 18.79 -7.41
N ARG A 111 -5.17 17.59 -7.27
CA ARG A 111 -5.03 16.97 -5.96
C ARG A 111 -3.56 16.78 -5.61
N ILE A 112 -3.17 17.19 -4.41
CA ILE A 112 -1.87 16.90 -3.80
C ILE A 112 -2.11 15.89 -2.69
N ALA A 113 -1.45 14.74 -2.73
CA ALA A 113 -1.63 13.71 -1.72
C ALA A 113 -0.38 12.83 -1.60
N GLY A 114 0.26 12.89 -0.44
CA GLY A 114 1.50 12.19 -0.12
C GLY A 114 2.73 12.75 -0.85
N LEU A 115 3.90 12.34 -0.39
CA LEU A 115 5.20 12.83 -0.87
C LEU A 115 5.40 12.61 -2.37
N GLY A 116 4.98 11.46 -2.89
CA GLY A 116 5.13 11.12 -4.32
C GLY A 116 4.25 11.92 -5.29
N SER A 117 3.49 12.92 -4.84
CA SER A 117 2.71 13.80 -5.70
C SER A 117 3.20 15.26 -5.71
N LEU A 118 4.30 15.55 -5.02
CA LEU A 118 4.83 16.92 -4.99
C LEU A 118 5.29 17.36 -6.38
N GLU A 119 5.89 16.47 -7.15
CA GLU A 119 6.39 16.75 -8.50
C GLU A 119 5.46 16.27 -9.63
N HIS A 120 4.42 15.51 -9.29
CA HIS A 120 3.56 14.90 -10.29
C HIS A 120 2.09 15.19 -10.01
N PRO A 121 1.43 15.94 -10.90
CA PRO A 121 0.04 16.28 -10.71
C PRO A 121 -0.83 15.02 -10.69
N ARG A 122 -1.77 15.01 -9.76
CA ARG A 122 -2.89 14.10 -9.76
C ARG A 122 -4.10 14.87 -10.25
N ILE A 123 -4.70 14.36 -11.29
CA ILE A 123 -5.87 14.97 -11.91
C ILE A 123 -7.07 14.20 -11.43
N LEU A 124 -7.98 14.90 -10.79
CA LEU A 124 -9.23 14.36 -10.27
C LEU A 124 -10.38 14.82 -11.18
N ALA A 125 -11.14 13.89 -11.71
CA ALA A 125 -12.45 14.16 -12.28
C ALA A 125 -13.50 13.95 -11.19
N LEU A 126 -14.25 14.99 -10.87
CA LEU A 126 -15.37 14.99 -9.95
C LEU A 126 -16.65 15.21 -10.74
N SER A 127 -17.59 14.30 -10.65
CA SER A 127 -18.86 14.34 -11.36
C SER A 127 -20.01 14.00 -10.42
N ARG A 128 -21.23 14.34 -10.84
CA ARG A 128 -22.47 13.83 -10.25
C ARG A 128 -23.05 12.75 -11.17
N TRP A 129 -23.54 11.68 -10.58
CA TRP A 129 -24.21 10.61 -11.29
C TRP A 129 -25.35 10.09 -10.44
N ARG A 130 -26.55 10.12 -11.00
CA ARG A 130 -27.78 9.72 -10.30
C ARG A 130 -27.95 10.39 -8.94
N GLY A 131 -27.65 11.67 -8.85
CA GLY A 131 -27.80 12.47 -7.63
C GLY A 131 -26.64 12.38 -6.64
N ALA A 132 -25.67 11.47 -6.82
CA ALA A 132 -24.53 11.30 -5.93
C ALA A 132 -23.21 11.75 -6.57
N PHE A 133 -22.25 12.12 -5.72
CA PHE A 133 -20.88 12.37 -6.18
C PHE A 133 -20.14 11.10 -6.53
N ILE A 134 -19.42 11.16 -7.61
CA ILE A 134 -18.43 10.16 -8.00
C ILE A 134 -17.12 10.84 -8.35
N SER A 135 -16.00 10.16 -8.13
CA SER A 135 -14.71 10.69 -8.54
C SER A 135 -13.77 9.63 -9.11
N ARG A 136 -12.89 10.09 -10.01
CA ARG A 136 -11.81 9.31 -10.60
C ARG A 136 -10.52 10.11 -10.52
N GLU A 137 -9.46 9.48 -10.04
CA GLU A 137 -8.14 10.11 -9.95
C GLU A 137 -7.17 9.46 -10.94
N ALA A 138 -6.63 10.25 -11.85
CA ALA A 138 -5.51 9.86 -12.69
C ALA A 138 -4.19 10.24 -12.02
N LYS A 139 -3.29 9.28 -11.90
CA LYS A 139 -1.96 9.44 -11.29
C LYS A 139 -0.88 8.93 -12.23
N ALA A 140 0.23 9.67 -12.35
CA ALA A 140 1.42 9.19 -13.04
C ALA A 140 2.05 7.99 -12.31
N ILE A 141 2.52 7.01 -13.06
CA ILE A 141 3.34 5.90 -12.59
C ILE A 141 4.76 6.13 -13.09
N ARG A 142 5.73 5.88 -12.24
CA ARG A 142 7.15 6.05 -12.52
C ARG A 142 7.88 4.73 -12.41
N LEU A 143 9.07 4.70 -12.97
CA LEU A 143 10.01 3.60 -12.80
C LEU A 143 10.29 3.38 -11.30
N SER A 144 10.57 2.14 -10.94
CA SER A 144 10.98 1.81 -9.59
C SER A 144 12.24 2.57 -9.20
N ALA A 145 12.29 3.09 -7.99
CA ALA A 145 13.49 3.68 -7.42
C ALA A 145 14.68 2.70 -7.41
N TRP A 146 14.40 1.41 -7.40
CA TRP A 146 15.42 0.37 -7.50
C TRP A 146 16.15 0.41 -8.85
N VAL A 147 15.44 0.66 -9.97
CA VAL A 147 16.03 0.81 -11.30
C VAL A 147 17.02 1.97 -11.29
N TRP A 148 16.62 3.11 -10.71
CA TRP A 148 17.49 4.26 -10.54
C TRP A 148 18.71 3.94 -9.64
N ALA A 149 18.48 3.33 -8.48
CA ALA A 149 19.54 3.00 -7.52
C ALA A 149 20.58 2.02 -8.10
N LYS A 150 20.14 1.10 -8.94
CA LYS A 150 21.01 0.12 -9.62
C LYS A 150 21.59 0.62 -10.94
N LYS A 151 21.27 1.86 -11.36
CA LYS A 151 21.63 2.41 -12.67
C LYS A 151 21.27 1.46 -13.82
N ALA A 152 20.17 0.73 -13.68
CA ALA A 152 19.71 -0.22 -14.66
C ALA A 152 19.03 0.51 -15.83
N SER A 153 19.18 -0.01 -17.03
CA SER A 153 18.61 0.56 -18.26
C SER A 153 17.14 0.23 -18.49
N SER A 154 16.50 -0.52 -17.59
CA SER A 154 15.09 -0.91 -17.74
C SER A 154 14.17 0.31 -17.75
N THR A 155 13.29 0.37 -18.73
CA THR A 155 12.20 1.36 -18.84
C THR A 155 10.83 0.79 -18.47
N GLU A 156 10.79 -0.47 -18.02
CA GLU A 156 9.56 -1.20 -17.76
C GLU A 156 8.93 -0.81 -16.42
N ILE A 157 7.62 -0.60 -16.45
CA ILE A 157 6.79 -0.32 -15.27
C ILE A 157 5.95 -1.55 -14.96
N TYR A 158 6.27 -2.23 -13.87
CA TYR A 158 5.66 -3.50 -13.50
C TYR A 158 4.32 -3.38 -12.75
N CYS A 159 3.85 -2.16 -12.45
CA CYS A 159 2.67 -1.96 -11.61
C CYS A 159 1.41 -2.67 -12.14
N ASP A 160 1.17 -2.61 -13.45
CA ASP A 160 0.02 -3.27 -14.08
C ASP A 160 0.15 -4.79 -14.02
N LYS A 161 1.29 -5.33 -14.43
CA LYS A 161 1.59 -6.76 -14.37
C LYS A 161 1.46 -7.31 -12.94
N LEU A 162 1.97 -6.56 -11.95
CA LEU A 162 1.83 -6.94 -10.55
C LEU A 162 0.37 -6.92 -10.10
N ALA A 163 -0.40 -5.89 -10.48
CA ALA A 163 -1.80 -5.81 -10.12
C ALA A 163 -2.64 -6.96 -10.70
N GLN A 164 -2.33 -7.39 -11.93
CA GLN A 164 -3.04 -8.47 -12.61
C GLN A 164 -2.66 -9.87 -12.10
N ARG A 165 -1.41 -10.09 -11.72
CA ARG A 165 -0.87 -11.41 -11.36
C ARG A 165 -0.84 -11.67 -9.87
N SER A 166 -0.94 -10.66 -9.03
CA SER A 166 -0.99 -10.80 -7.57
C SER A 166 -2.27 -11.52 -7.12
N ILE A 167 -2.18 -12.22 -6.00
CA ILE A 167 -3.34 -12.84 -5.37
C ILE A 167 -4.15 -11.75 -4.67
N ARG A 168 -5.14 -11.19 -5.37
CA ARG A 168 -5.99 -10.11 -4.85
C ARG A 168 -7.35 -10.09 -5.52
N VAL A 169 -8.32 -9.47 -4.85
CA VAL A 169 -9.59 -9.12 -5.47
C VAL A 169 -9.37 -7.90 -6.37
N PRO A 170 -9.65 -7.99 -7.68
CA PRO A 170 -9.46 -6.87 -8.57
C PRO A 170 -10.48 -5.75 -8.30
N ASP A 171 -10.01 -4.50 -8.26
CA ASP A 171 -10.91 -3.33 -8.23
C ASP A 171 -11.28 -2.94 -9.66
N PRO A 172 -12.57 -3.02 -10.06
CA PRO A 172 -13.00 -2.70 -11.42
C PRO A 172 -12.79 -1.24 -11.80
N CYS A 173 -12.57 -0.36 -10.81
CA CYS A 173 -12.29 1.05 -11.03
C CYS A 173 -10.79 1.37 -11.15
N VAL A 174 -9.91 0.37 -11.02
CA VAL A 174 -8.46 0.55 -11.23
C VAL A 174 -8.12 0.17 -12.67
N ARG A 175 -7.61 1.14 -13.42
CA ARG A 175 -7.20 0.95 -14.81
C ARG A 175 -5.80 1.49 -15.02
N PHE A 176 -4.96 0.69 -15.66
CA PHE A 176 -3.64 1.10 -16.08
C PHE A 176 -3.65 1.42 -17.59
N HIS A 177 -2.97 2.48 -17.96
CA HIS A 177 -2.75 2.84 -19.36
C HIS A 177 -1.41 3.57 -19.48
N GLY A 178 -0.47 2.95 -20.19
CA GLY A 178 0.88 3.47 -20.32
C GLY A 178 1.53 3.78 -18.95
N ARG A 179 1.89 5.02 -18.75
CA ARG A 179 2.48 5.50 -17.49
C ARG A 179 1.44 6.14 -16.55
N ARG A 180 0.20 5.70 -16.61
CA ARG A 180 -0.91 6.23 -15.82
C ARG A 180 -1.68 5.13 -15.14
N VAL A 181 -2.21 5.44 -13.98
CA VAL A 181 -3.25 4.64 -13.32
C VAL A 181 -4.42 5.52 -12.97
N VAL A 182 -5.63 5.07 -13.28
CA VAL A 182 -6.88 5.68 -12.82
C VAL A 182 -7.48 4.78 -11.75
N ARG A 183 -8.05 5.41 -10.74
CA ARG A 183 -8.74 4.74 -9.65
C ARG A 183 -9.89 5.58 -9.12
N ARG A 184 -10.86 4.95 -8.49
CA ARG A 184 -11.90 5.65 -7.75
C ARG A 184 -11.34 6.28 -6.47
N LEU A 185 -11.94 7.38 -6.06
CA LEU A 185 -11.88 7.88 -4.69
C LEU A 185 -13.30 7.94 -4.14
N ALA A 186 -13.46 7.46 -2.92
CA ALA A 186 -14.73 7.44 -2.22
C ALA A 186 -14.46 7.48 -0.71
N PRO A 187 -15.46 7.82 0.12
CA PRO A 187 -15.28 7.88 1.57
C PRO A 187 -14.74 6.59 2.19
N ASP A 188 -15.11 5.45 1.61
CA ASP A 188 -14.65 4.12 2.03
C ASP A 188 -13.20 3.79 1.57
N CYS A 189 -12.63 4.56 0.66
CA CYS A 189 -11.23 4.44 0.19
C CYS A 189 -10.24 5.22 1.07
N SER A 190 -10.48 5.36 2.35
CA SER A 190 -9.62 6.13 3.24
C SER A 190 -8.34 5.38 3.62
N ARG A 191 -7.32 6.14 3.96
CA ARG A 191 -6.03 5.63 4.42
C ARG A 191 -6.09 5.39 5.92
N ILE A 192 -5.52 4.28 6.38
CA ILE A 192 -5.29 4.03 7.81
C ILE A 192 -3.94 4.66 8.17
N GLU A 193 -3.94 5.56 9.14
CA GLU A 193 -2.72 6.17 9.66
C GLU A 193 -2.22 5.34 10.84
N LEU A 194 -1.00 4.83 10.77
CA LEU A 194 -0.39 4.05 11.85
C LEU A 194 -0.35 4.82 13.18
N ALA A 195 -0.15 6.15 13.10
CA ALA A 195 -0.14 7.01 14.29
C ALA A 195 -1.50 7.13 14.99
N SER A 196 -2.60 6.76 14.34
CA SER A 196 -3.95 6.81 14.91
C SER A 196 -4.42 5.46 15.48
N LEU A 197 -3.57 4.43 15.42
CA LEU A 197 -3.87 3.12 15.98
C LEU A 197 -3.67 3.11 17.51
N SER A 198 -4.56 2.43 18.22
CA SER A 198 -4.34 2.14 19.64
C SER A 198 -3.11 1.26 19.82
N LYS A 199 -2.29 1.55 20.83
CA LYS A 199 -0.95 0.95 20.96
C LYS A 199 -0.96 -0.56 21.28
N ASP A 200 -2.06 -1.13 21.75
CA ASP A 200 -1.97 -2.39 22.47
C ASP A 200 -2.29 -3.67 21.69
N ARG A 201 -3.00 -3.65 20.57
CA ARG A 201 -3.31 -4.90 19.83
C ARG A 201 -3.43 -4.76 18.32
N ASP A 202 -3.89 -3.62 17.84
CA ASP A 202 -4.26 -3.44 16.44
C ASP A 202 -3.04 -3.31 15.53
N GLU A 203 -1.95 -2.74 16.04
CA GLU A 203 -0.69 -2.60 15.29
C GLU A 203 -0.11 -3.98 14.90
N ALA A 204 -0.07 -4.92 15.84
CA ALA A 204 0.45 -6.27 15.57
C ALA A 204 -0.37 -7.02 14.51
N ARG A 205 -1.71 -6.88 14.56
CA ARG A 205 -2.61 -7.46 13.56
C ARG A 205 -2.46 -6.79 12.20
N LEU A 206 -2.32 -5.47 12.18
CA LEU A 206 -2.10 -4.72 10.96
C LEU A 206 -0.78 -5.13 10.29
N LEU A 207 0.31 -5.20 11.05
CA LEU A 207 1.62 -5.60 10.55
C LEU A 207 1.61 -7.04 10.02
N TYR A 208 0.91 -7.95 10.68
CA TYR A 208 0.70 -9.30 10.19
C TYR A 208 -0.02 -9.30 8.82
N SER A 209 -1.14 -8.56 8.72
CA SER A 209 -1.91 -8.44 7.48
C SER A 209 -1.10 -7.78 6.36
N MET A 210 -0.27 -6.78 6.67
CA MET A 210 0.66 -6.17 5.71
C MET A 210 1.70 -7.16 5.20
N GLY A 211 2.21 -8.02 6.08
CA GLY A 211 3.11 -9.12 5.69
C GLY A 211 2.43 -10.09 4.74
N TRP A 212 1.21 -10.50 5.07
CA TRP A 212 0.40 -11.39 4.24
C TRP A 212 0.16 -10.80 2.85
N GLU A 213 -0.28 -9.55 2.78
CA GLU A 213 -0.53 -8.87 1.49
C GLU A 213 0.76 -8.68 0.67
N THR A 214 1.89 -8.50 1.33
CA THR A 214 3.20 -8.46 0.64
C THR A 214 3.51 -9.79 -0.04
N ALA A 215 3.21 -10.92 0.59
CA ALA A 215 3.34 -12.23 -0.03
C ALA A 215 2.36 -12.41 -1.20
N ASN A 216 1.11 -11.97 -1.05
CA ASN A 216 0.12 -11.97 -2.13
C ASN A 216 0.62 -11.24 -3.37
N MET A 217 1.32 -10.11 -3.20
CA MET A 217 1.94 -9.39 -4.31
C MET A 217 3.12 -10.17 -4.92
N HIS A 218 3.93 -10.84 -4.12
CA HIS A 218 5.08 -11.60 -4.60
C HIS A 218 4.68 -12.87 -5.36
N PHE A 219 3.50 -13.42 -5.13
CA PHE A 219 2.94 -14.50 -5.95
C PHE A 219 2.70 -14.10 -7.41
N ALA A 220 2.77 -12.82 -7.76
CA ALA A 220 2.82 -12.37 -9.16
C ALA A 220 4.05 -12.90 -9.92
N THR A 221 5.05 -13.42 -9.21
CA THR A 221 6.26 -14.04 -9.78
C THR A 221 6.44 -15.44 -9.18
N PRO A 222 5.65 -16.45 -9.60
CA PRO A 222 5.64 -17.76 -8.97
C PRO A 222 7.00 -18.45 -8.97
N GLN A 223 7.80 -18.22 -10.00
CA GLN A 223 9.14 -18.80 -10.16
C GLN A 223 10.13 -18.34 -9.07
N ALA A 224 9.88 -17.19 -8.44
CA ALA A 224 10.73 -16.66 -7.38
C ALA A 224 10.38 -17.23 -5.99
N ILE A 225 9.19 -17.82 -5.81
CA ILE A 225 8.67 -18.20 -4.49
C ILE A 225 9.56 -19.25 -3.81
N ALA A 226 10.04 -20.25 -4.55
CA ALA A 226 10.94 -21.26 -3.98
C ALA A 226 12.24 -20.63 -3.47
N LYS A 227 12.84 -19.71 -4.26
CA LYS A 227 14.06 -18.98 -3.86
C LYS A 227 13.81 -18.08 -2.65
N VAL A 228 12.66 -17.40 -2.58
CA VAL A 228 12.27 -16.57 -1.44
C VAL A 228 12.12 -17.42 -0.17
N LYS A 229 11.45 -18.57 -0.25
CA LYS A 229 11.30 -19.51 0.88
C LYS A 229 12.67 -19.99 1.38
N HIS A 230 13.55 -20.34 0.46
CA HIS A 230 14.91 -20.78 0.79
C HIS A 230 15.73 -19.67 1.48
N ASP A 231 15.73 -18.47 0.91
CA ASP A 231 16.41 -17.30 1.50
C ASP A 231 15.85 -16.98 2.90
N LEU A 232 14.53 -17.00 3.08
CA LEU A 232 13.94 -16.79 4.39
C LEU A 232 14.31 -17.87 5.43
N ALA A 233 14.48 -19.12 5.01
CA ALA A 233 14.90 -20.20 5.88
C ALA A 233 16.35 -20.01 6.36
N SER A 234 17.22 -19.47 5.52
CA SER A 234 18.64 -19.21 5.85
C SER A 234 18.84 -17.95 6.71
N ARG A 235 17.84 -17.06 6.80
CA ARG A 235 17.95 -15.81 7.58
C ARG A 235 17.77 -16.06 9.07
N GLY A 236 18.73 -15.60 9.87
CA GLY A 236 18.64 -15.63 11.33
C GLY A 236 17.50 -14.79 11.88
N GLY A 237 17.04 -15.10 13.10
CA GLY A 237 16.02 -14.31 13.78
C GLY A 237 16.38 -12.82 13.89
N GLY A 238 15.41 -11.94 13.66
CA GLY A 238 15.61 -10.48 13.79
C GLY A 238 16.31 -9.80 12.62
N TRP A 239 16.57 -10.49 11.50
CA TRP A 239 17.21 -9.90 10.32
C TRP A 239 16.45 -8.67 9.79
N LEU A 240 15.11 -8.74 9.76
CA LEU A 240 14.29 -7.65 9.29
C LEU A 240 14.36 -6.43 10.21
N HIS A 241 14.43 -6.67 11.54
CA HIS A 241 14.63 -5.60 12.51
C HIS A 241 15.99 -4.91 12.32
N LYS A 242 17.06 -5.69 12.12
CA LYS A 242 18.40 -5.14 11.86
C LYS A 242 18.41 -4.29 10.59
N ALA A 243 17.82 -4.80 9.53
CA ALA A 243 17.68 -4.07 8.24
C ALA A 243 16.87 -2.78 8.40
N ALA A 244 15.74 -2.82 9.09
CA ALA A 244 14.91 -1.65 9.36
C ALA A 244 15.64 -0.59 10.20
N LYS A 245 16.39 -1.02 11.22
CA LYS A 245 17.20 -0.13 12.06
C LYS A 245 18.30 0.56 11.25
N ALA A 246 19.00 -0.18 10.38
CA ALA A 246 20.02 0.38 9.51
C ALA A 246 19.41 1.41 8.53
N MET A 247 18.28 1.07 7.90
CA MET A 247 17.57 2.00 7.03
C MET A 247 17.11 3.25 7.75
N LEU A 248 16.56 3.13 8.96
CA LEU A 248 16.14 4.27 9.78
C LEU A 248 17.33 5.20 10.09
N ALA A 249 18.49 4.64 10.45
CA ALA A 249 19.70 5.42 10.71
C ALA A 249 20.16 6.17 9.45
N ALA A 250 20.18 5.51 8.28
CA ALA A 250 20.52 6.14 7.02
C ALA A 250 19.54 7.27 6.66
N THR A 251 18.24 7.01 6.74
CA THR A 251 17.20 8.02 6.48
C THR A 251 17.31 9.24 7.39
N LYS A 252 17.57 9.03 8.70
CA LYS A 252 17.80 10.13 9.63
C LYS A 252 19.04 10.96 9.28
N LYS A 253 20.11 10.31 8.82
CA LYS A 253 21.33 11.00 8.37
C LYS A 253 21.05 11.86 7.14
N ASP A 254 20.35 11.30 6.15
CA ASP A 254 19.99 12.01 4.92
C ASP A 254 19.06 13.19 5.22
N TRP A 255 18.07 12.99 6.10
CA TRP A 255 17.18 14.05 6.55
C TRP A 255 17.94 15.21 7.20
N LYS A 256 18.88 14.94 8.12
CA LYS A 256 19.70 15.96 8.76
C LYS A 256 20.58 16.71 7.74
N LYS A 257 21.12 16.00 6.75
CA LYS A 257 21.88 16.61 5.65
C LYS A 257 21.00 17.55 4.84
N TRP A 258 19.85 17.06 4.39
CA TRP A 258 18.88 17.85 3.64
C TRP A 258 18.44 19.12 4.40
N GLN A 259 18.14 19.02 5.69
CA GLN A 259 17.78 20.19 6.50
C GLN A 259 18.87 21.27 6.54
N ARG A 260 20.14 20.86 6.62
CA ARG A 260 21.28 21.80 6.61
C ARG A 260 21.42 22.47 5.24
N ASP A 261 21.33 21.69 4.17
CA ASP A 261 21.47 22.20 2.81
C ASP A 261 20.30 23.13 2.47
N TRP A 262 19.08 22.79 2.87
CA TRP A 262 17.90 23.64 2.73
C TRP A 262 18.05 25.00 3.43
N LYS A 263 18.53 25.01 4.69
CA LYS A 263 18.75 26.25 5.44
C LYS A 263 19.82 27.16 4.79
N ARG A 264 20.79 26.56 4.08
CA ARG A 264 21.81 27.32 3.36
C ARG A 264 21.31 27.89 2.03
N SER A 265 20.38 27.21 1.38
CA SER A 265 19.84 27.56 0.08
C SER A 265 18.55 28.37 0.14
N ALA A 266 17.95 28.55 1.31
CA ALA A 266 16.76 29.38 1.49
C ALA A 266 17.12 30.84 1.20
N PRO A 267 16.45 31.54 0.29
CA PRO A 267 16.64 32.97 0.09
C PRO A 267 16.31 33.71 1.41
N ARG A 268 17.18 34.64 1.79
CA ARG A 268 16.94 35.53 2.93
C ARG A 268 15.80 36.49 2.63
#